data_bc078875102623387f85d092cb0b0a05
#
_entry.id   bc078875102623387f85d092cb0b0a05
#
_cell.length_a   1.000
_cell.length_b   1.000
_cell.length_c   1.000
_cell.angle_alpha   90.00
_cell.angle_beta   90.00
_cell.angle_gamma   90.00
#
_symmetry.space_group_name_H-M   'P 1'
#
loop_
_entity.id
_entity.type
_entity.pdbx_description
1 polymer ?
#
loop_
_entity_poly.entity_id
_entity_poly.type
_entity_poly.pdbx_seq_one_letter_code
_entity_poly.pdbx_strand_id
1 'polypeptide(L)'
;MNLKKITRRVGLVALASAAVLALAACSGGRSGSSGSSSNPKDITVGISMPDKALQRWPSAAADLVKDLQKDGYKTDVQYANSSTSTQSQQVQNMANKGDKYIVIAAQDGTTLGPAVADAKKNGATVIAYDRLIMNTTDVDYYATYNLQGVGKLQGQAIVQKLGLDKGAKGPFNIELLGGDPTDNNAPQFFKGAMSVLEPYFKSGVLVSPSKKGVDGNFQQVAVPWTQQAAQTEMQTRLNSFYTGGKTLNAVLAPNDAQAFGVISALKAAGIDPSKVVITGQDCETQNVPLIVKGEQYMSVYKSDVNLASTVTLIISDVTKGKTPKTDSTSANGKKSVPTIQLTPQMVTKDNVKSVLVDSGYISASAAGLN
;
A
#
# COMPACT_ATOMS: atom_id res chain seq x y z
N MET A 1 -20.28 -82.06 4.58
CA MET A 1 -20.86 -83.10 3.69
C MET A 1 -20.41 -82.82 2.26
N ASN A 2 -19.54 -83.71 1.75
CA ASN A 2 -19.18 -84.04 0.37
C ASN A 2 -18.81 -82.95 -0.60
N LEU A 3 -17.52 -82.88 -1.01
CA LEU A 3 -16.67 -83.68 -1.95
C LEU A 3 -17.23 -83.75 -3.40
N LYS A 4 -16.38 -83.24 -4.34
CA LYS A 4 -15.65 -83.98 -5.42
C LYS A 4 -15.26 -83.00 -6.46
N LYS A 5 -13.99 -82.78 -6.76
CA LYS A 5 -12.98 -83.49 -7.56
C LYS A 5 -13.44 -83.74 -9.01
N ILE A 6 -12.62 -83.30 -9.96
CA ILE A 6 -11.89 -84.09 -10.98
C ILE A 6 -11.49 -83.11 -12.13
N THR A 7 -10.28 -82.79 -12.29
CA THR A 7 -9.06 -83.25 -13.04
C THR A 7 -9.16 -83.46 -14.54
N ARG A 8 -8.11 -83.00 -15.23
CA ARG A 8 -7.40 -83.52 -16.46
C ARG A 8 -7.88 -82.97 -17.78
N ARG A 9 -7.05 -82.68 -18.79
CA ARG A 9 -5.65 -82.95 -19.17
C ARG A 9 -5.31 -82.05 -20.37
N VAL A 10 -4.12 -81.45 -20.37
CA VAL A 10 -2.95 -81.72 -21.25
C VAL A 10 -3.20 -81.71 -22.77
N GLY A 11 -2.45 -80.84 -23.44
CA GLY A 11 -2.17 -80.86 -24.86
C GLY A 11 -1.09 -79.84 -25.22
N LEU A 12 0.11 -80.35 -25.37
CA LEU A 12 1.31 -79.70 -25.93
C LEU A 12 1.19 -79.55 -27.44
N VAL A 13 1.93 -78.59 -28.01
CA VAL A 13 2.89 -78.57 -29.17
C VAL A 13 2.94 -77.17 -29.72
N ALA A 14 3.89 -76.37 -29.58
CA ALA A 14 5.28 -76.19 -30.11
C ALA A 14 5.37 -75.72 -31.56
N LEU A 15 6.31 -74.81 -31.73
CA LEU A 15 7.09 -74.30 -32.88
C LEU A 15 6.63 -72.91 -33.36
N ALA A 16 7.39 -71.90 -33.02
CA ALA A 16 8.65 -71.38 -33.57
C ALA A 16 8.44 -70.48 -34.82
N SER A 17 8.74 -69.22 -34.67
CA SER A 17 9.73 -68.54 -35.55
C SER A 17 9.89 -67.07 -35.13
N ALA A 18 11.15 -66.69 -35.08
CA ALA A 18 11.74 -65.44 -34.68
C ALA A 18 11.37 -64.25 -35.57
N ALA A 19 11.19 -63.08 -34.95
CA ALA A 19 11.56 -61.80 -35.52
C ALA A 19 12.03 -60.87 -34.43
N VAL A 20 13.32 -60.71 -34.31
CA VAL A 20 14.00 -59.72 -33.50
C VAL A 20 13.82 -58.37 -34.16
N LEU A 21 13.14 -57.45 -33.52
CA LEU A 21 13.25 -56.02 -33.81
C LEU A 21 13.59 -55.30 -32.52
N ALA A 22 14.83 -54.85 -32.48
CA ALA A 22 15.41 -54.05 -31.42
C ALA A 22 14.70 -52.70 -31.34
N LEU A 23 13.93 -52.46 -30.25
CA LEU A 23 13.61 -51.14 -29.84
C LEU A 23 14.63 -50.70 -28.78
N ALA A 24 15.59 -49.92 -29.24
CA ALA A 24 16.47 -49.15 -28.37
C ALA A 24 15.66 -48.20 -27.54
N ALA A 25 15.38 -48.58 -26.29
CA ALA A 25 14.88 -47.67 -25.29
C ALA A 25 16.01 -46.70 -24.94
N CYS A 26 15.96 -45.53 -25.53
CA CYS A 26 16.71 -44.39 -25.06
C CYS A 26 16.15 -43.99 -23.66
N SER A 27 16.73 -44.54 -22.61
CA SER A 27 16.63 -43.96 -21.30
C SER A 27 17.52 -42.72 -21.25
N GLY A 28 17.08 -41.66 -21.90
CA GLY A 28 17.62 -40.32 -21.70
C GLY A 28 17.13 -39.82 -20.37
N GLY A 29 17.97 -39.84 -19.35
CA GLY A 29 17.75 -39.15 -18.09
C GLY A 29 17.49 -37.67 -18.39
N ARG A 30 16.24 -37.25 -18.30
CA ARG A 30 15.85 -35.84 -18.35
C ARG A 30 16.00 -35.26 -16.96
N SER A 31 17.24 -35.03 -16.53
CA SER A 31 17.55 -33.99 -15.57
C SER A 31 17.39 -32.64 -16.26
N GLY A 32 16.19 -32.30 -16.58
CA GLY A 32 15.83 -30.97 -17.02
C GLY A 32 15.18 -30.28 -15.87
N SER A 33 15.84 -29.32 -15.24
CA SER A 33 15.15 -28.27 -14.49
C SER A 33 14.22 -27.58 -15.47
N SER A 34 12.99 -28.05 -15.54
CA SER A 34 11.92 -27.37 -16.27
C SER A 34 11.57 -26.11 -15.49
N GLY A 35 12.24 -25.02 -15.75
CA GLY A 35 11.69 -23.72 -15.58
C GLY A 35 10.44 -23.64 -16.44
N SER A 36 9.30 -24.05 -15.89
CA SER A 36 7.99 -23.92 -16.53
C SER A 36 7.70 -22.43 -16.62
N SER A 37 8.09 -21.81 -17.72
CA SER A 37 7.62 -20.46 -18.07
C SER A 37 6.12 -20.58 -18.33
N SER A 38 5.32 -20.22 -17.36
CA SER A 38 3.85 -20.20 -17.47
C SER A 38 3.47 -19.08 -18.44
N ASN A 39 2.54 -19.37 -19.38
CA ASN A 39 2.01 -18.33 -20.25
C ASN A 39 1.17 -17.33 -19.42
N PRO A 40 1.46 -16.02 -19.46
CA PRO A 40 0.68 -15.02 -18.72
C PRO A 40 -0.84 -15.12 -18.94
N LYS A 41 -1.27 -15.50 -20.15
CA LYS A 41 -2.70 -15.65 -20.50
C LYS A 41 -3.45 -16.73 -19.68
N ASP A 42 -2.71 -17.64 -19.06
CA ASP A 42 -3.28 -18.71 -18.23
C ASP A 42 -3.18 -18.39 -16.74
N ILE A 43 -2.62 -17.23 -16.39
CA ILE A 43 -2.38 -16.81 -15.01
C ILE A 43 -3.41 -15.76 -14.61
N THR A 44 -4.07 -15.99 -13.47
CA THR A 44 -4.88 -14.99 -12.79
C THR A 44 -4.08 -14.37 -11.64
N VAL A 45 -4.16 -13.05 -11.53
CA VAL A 45 -3.63 -12.25 -10.42
C VAL A 45 -4.83 -11.75 -9.59
N GLY A 46 -4.94 -12.25 -8.37
CA GLY A 46 -5.89 -11.74 -7.38
C GLY A 46 -5.39 -10.40 -6.82
N ILE A 47 -6.26 -9.42 -6.70
CA ILE A 47 -5.97 -8.08 -6.19
C ILE A 47 -6.97 -7.77 -5.08
N SER A 48 -6.51 -7.71 -3.82
CA SER A 48 -7.35 -7.40 -2.66
C SER A 48 -6.99 -6.03 -2.11
N MET A 49 -7.95 -5.09 -2.20
CA MET A 49 -7.83 -3.71 -1.72
C MET A 49 -8.65 -3.47 -0.46
N PRO A 50 -8.26 -2.51 0.42
CA PRO A 50 -8.93 -2.31 1.71
C PRO A 50 -10.36 -1.81 1.58
N ASP A 51 -10.61 -0.81 0.74
CA ASP A 51 -11.95 -0.25 0.53
C ASP A 51 -12.06 0.53 -0.79
N LYS A 52 -13.27 1.06 -1.08
CA LYS A 52 -13.56 1.92 -2.23
C LYS A 52 -13.75 3.38 -1.86
N ALA A 53 -13.84 3.71 -0.58
CA ALA A 53 -14.19 5.05 -0.13
C ALA A 53 -13.02 6.03 -0.26
N LEU A 54 -11.80 5.56 0.01
CA LEU A 54 -10.59 6.33 -0.26
C LEU A 54 -10.22 6.19 -1.74
N GLN A 55 -10.18 7.30 -2.46
CA GLN A 55 -9.91 7.36 -3.91
C GLN A 55 -8.64 6.60 -4.32
N ARG A 56 -7.62 6.61 -3.46
CA ARG A 56 -6.36 5.93 -3.68
C ARG A 56 -6.53 4.46 -4.09
N TRP A 57 -7.43 3.71 -3.46
CA TRP A 57 -7.50 2.26 -3.70
C TRP A 57 -8.15 1.87 -5.02
N PRO A 58 -9.28 2.48 -5.45
CA PRO A 58 -9.80 2.30 -6.81
C PRO A 58 -8.80 2.73 -7.90
N SER A 59 -8.07 3.84 -7.68
CA SER A 59 -7.03 4.32 -8.61
C SER A 59 -5.90 3.29 -8.75
N ALA A 60 -5.32 2.87 -7.64
CA ALA A 60 -4.24 1.88 -7.60
C ALA A 60 -4.64 0.54 -8.23
N ALA A 61 -5.87 0.07 -7.95
CA ALA A 61 -6.38 -1.16 -8.57
C ALA A 61 -6.54 -1.02 -10.09
N ALA A 62 -7.01 0.12 -10.57
CA ALA A 62 -7.17 0.38 -12.01
C ALA A 62 -5.82 0.38 -12.73
N ASP A 63 -4.79 1.00 -12.15
CA ASP A 63 -3.44 1.01 -12.71
C ASP A 63 -2.81 -0.40 -12.72
N LEU A 64 -2.97 -1.17 -11.62
CA LEU A 64 -2.54 -2.57 -11.56
C LEU A 64 -3.21 -3.42 -12.63
N VAL A 65 -4.54 -3.32 -12.77
CA VAL A 65 -5.31 -4.05 -13.79
C VAL A 65 -4.82 -3.69 -15.20
N LYS A 66 -4.65 -2.41 -15.47
CA LYS A 66 -4.18 -1.92 -16.78
C LYS A 66 -2.81 -2.50 -17.15
N ASP A 67 -1.83 -2.44 -16.23
CA ASP A 67 -0.48 -2.92 -16.48
C ASP A 67 -0.45 -4.45 -16.62
N LEU A 68 -1.13 -5.19 -15.73
CA LEU A 68 -1.19 -6.64 -15.76
C LEU A 68 -1.88 -7.16 -17.04
N GLN A 69 -3.01 -6.56 -17.43
CA GLN A 69 -3.72 -6.94 -18.66
C GLN A 69 -2.93 -6.63 -19.93
N LYS A 70 -2.16 -5.53 -19.94
CA LYS A 70 -1.23 -5.21 -21.02
C LYS A 70 -0.17 -6.31 -21.20
N ASP A 71 0.30 -6.91 -20.10
CA ASP A 71 1.25 -8.02 -20.12
C ASP A 71 0.58 -9.39 -20.31
N GLY A 72 -0.76 -9.42 -20.49
CA GLY A 72 -1.54 -10.61 -20.81
C GLY A 72 -2.11 -11.37 -19.62
N TYR A 73 -1.92 -10.92 -18.40
CA TYR A 73 -2.49 -11.56 -17.20
C TYR A 73 -4.01 -11.33 -17.08
N LYS A 74 -4.70 -12.31 -16.47
CA LYS A 74 -6.08 -12.14 -15.99
C LYS A 74 -6.04 -11.50 -14.60
N THR A 75 -7.08 -10.77 -14.23
CA THR A 75 -7.17 -10.09 -12.93
C THR A 75 -8.49 -10.39 -12.22
N ASP A 76 -8.44 -10.64 -10.90
CA ASP A 76 -9.61 -10.74 -9.99
C ASP A 76 -9.47 -9.64 -8.93
N VAL A 77 -10.26 -8.56 -9.04
CA VAL A 77 -10.17 -7.39 -8.15
C VAL A 77 -11.30 -7.42 -7.14
N GLN A 78 -10.95 -7.35 -5.86
CA GLN A 78 -11.91 -7.33 -4.77
C GLN A 78 -11.57 -6.24 -3.75
N TYR A 79 -12.60 -5.66 -3.13
CA TYR A 79 -12.48 -4.62 -2.11
C TYR A 79 -13.11 -5.10 -0.81
N ALA A 80 -12.36 -4.98 0.28
CA ALA A 80 -12.78 -5.45 1.59
C ALA A 80 -13.82 -4.53 2.28
N ASN A 81 -14.04 -3.32 1.75
CA ASN A 81 -14.94 -2.32 2.31
C ASN A 81 -14.67 -2.09 3.81
N SER A 82 -13.41 -1.90 4.16
CA SER A 82 -12.90 -1.67 5.52
C SER A 82 -13.15 -2.83 6.50
N SER A 83 -13.44 -4.04 6.00
CA SER A 83 -13.66 -5.25 6.81
C SER A 83 -12.48 -6.21 6.71
N THR A 84 -11.80 -6.45 7.83
CA THR A 84 -10.66 -7.39 7.92
C THR A 84 -11.08 -8.83 7.66
N SER A 85 -12.26 -9.24 8.14
CA SER A 85 -12.80 -10.57 7.91
C SER A 85 -13.16 -10.79 6.44
N THR A 86 -13.76 -9.78 5.79
CA THR A 86 -14.04 -9.82 4.35
C THR A 86 -12.74 -9.94 3.55
N GLN A 87 -11.70 -9.18 3.91
CA GLN A 87 -10.41 -9.27 3.22
C GLN A 87 -9.78 -10.66 3.35
N SER A 88 -9.78 -11.22 4.56
CA SER A 88 -9.27 -12.58 4.79
C SER A 88 -10.01 -13.61 3.94
N GLN A 89 -11.31 -13.54 3.87
CA GLN A 89 -12.15 -14.42 3.03
C GLN A 89 -11.85 -14.26 1.52
N GLN A 90 -11.66 -13.00 1.05
CA GLN A 90 -11.30 -12.71 -0.34
C GLN A 90 -9.97 -13.35 -0.72
N VAL A 91 -8.94 -13.19 0.12
CA VAL A 91 -7.61 -13.79 -0.09
C VAL A 91 -7.68 -15.32 -0.14
N GLN A 92 -8.43 -15.95 0.78
CA GLN A 92 -8.65 -17.40 0.77
C GLN A 92 -9.39 -17.86 -0.49
N ASN A 93 -10.42 -17.12 -0.92
CA ASN A 93 -11.17 -17.44 -2.14
C ASN A 93 -10.30 -17.34 -3.40
N MET A 94 -9.46 -16.30 -3.52
CA MET A 94 -8.48 -16.16 -4.60
C MET A 94 -7.52 -17.36 -4.62
N ALA A 95 -6.98 -17.74 -3.46
CA ALA A 95 -6.10 -18.90 -3.33
C ALA A 95 -6.79 -20.21 -3.74
N ASN A 96 -8.04 -20.41 -3.32
CA ASN A 96 -8.82 -21.61 -3.65
C ASN A 96 -9.22 -21.68 -5.13
N LYS A 97 -9.40 -20.55 -5.80
CA LYS A 97 -9.61 -20.47 -7.26
C LYS A 97 -8.32 -20.78 -8.06
N GLY A 98 -7.15 -20.78 -7.41
CA GLY A 98 -5.87 -21.05 -8.04
C GLY A 98 -5.20 -19.79 -8.60
N ASP A 99 -5.52 -18.59 -8.09
CA ASP A 99 -4.84 -17.37 -8.45
C ASP A 99 -3.35 -17.51 -8.13
N LYS A 100 -2.51 -17.37 -9.15
CA LYS A 100 -1.07 -17.65 -9.04
C LYS A 100 -0.32 -16.59 -8.25
N TYR A 101 -0.79 -15.37 -8.31
CA TYR A 101 -0.28 -14.21 -7.59
C TYR A 101 -1.44 -13.58 -6.81
N ILE A 102 -1.18 -13.17 -5.58
CA ILE A 102 -2.17 -12.43 -4.78
C ILE A 102 -1.50 -11.15 -4.27
N VAL A 103 -1.96 -10.03 -4.82
CA VAL A 103 -1.52 -8.67 -4.47
C VAL A 103 -2.47 -8.11 -3.42
N ILE A 104 -1.95 -7.73 -2.26
CA ILE A 104 -2.77 -7.36 -1.11
C ILE A 104 -2.32 -6.02 -0.56
N ALA A 105 -3.21 -5.03 -0.60
CA ALA A 105 -3.11 -3.84 0.24
C ALA A 105 -3.90 -4.11 1.53
N ALA A 106 -3.21 -4.34 2.63
CA ALA A 106 -3.86 -4.80 3.86
C ALA A 106 -4.78 -3.73 4.48
N GLN A 107 -6.00 -4.10 4.86
CA GLN A 107 -6.86 -3.27 5.70
C GLN A 107 -6.26 -3.13 7.10
N ASP A 108 -5.85 -4.25 7.67
CA ASP A 108 -5.07 -4.36 8.90
C ASP A 108 -3.96 -5.40 8.65
N GLY A 109 -2.71 -4.94 8.71
CA GLY A 109 -1.55 -5.78 8.43
C GLY A 109 -1.40 -6.98 9.38
N THR A 110 -1.98 -6.92 10.58
CA THR A 110 -1.81 -7.94 11.62
C THR A 110 -2.79 -9.11 11.51
N THR A 111 -3.87 -8.98 10.73
CA THR A 111 -4.99 -9.95 10.71
C THR A 111 -4.91 -10.98 9.58
N LEU A 112 -4.08 -10.77 8.57
CA LEU A 112 -4.06 -11.57 7.34
C LEU A 112 -3.18 -12.83 7.41
N GLY A 113 -2.45 -13.07 8.51
CA GLY A 113 -1.53 -14.20 8.64
C GLY A 113 -2.11 -15.55 8.19
N PRO A 114 -3.26 -16.01 8.72
CA PRO A 114 -3.87 -17.27 8.30
C PRO A 114 -4.22 -17.32 6.81
N ALA A 115 -4.80 -16.25 6.26
CA ALA A 115 -5.23 -16.21 4.86
C ALA A 115 -4.04 -16.27 3.88
N VAL A 116 -2.93 -15.59 4.20
CA VAL A 116 -1.72 -15.66 3.36
C VAL A 116 -0.99 -17.00 3.52
N ALA A 117 -1.07 -17.66 4.68
CA ALA A 117 -0.56 -19.01 4.86
C ALA A 117 -1.32 -20.02 3.99
N ASP A 118 -2.66 -19.92 3.93
CA ASP A 118 -3.48 -20.72 3.02
C ASP A 118 -3.13 -20.44 1.55
N ALA A 119 -2.92 -19.18 1.19
CA ALA A 119 -2.49 -18.80 -0.16
C ALA A 119 -1.14 -19.43 -0.54
N LYS A 120 -0.16 -19.41 0.36
CA LYS A 120 1.13 -20.07 0.15
C LYS A 120 1.01 -21.58 0.02
N LYS A 121 0.19 -22.22 0.86
CA LYS A 121 -0.08 -23.66 0.79
C LYS A 121 -0.68 -24.07 -0.57
N ASN A 122 -1.50 -23.21 -1.15
CA ASN A 122 -2.10 -23.40 -2.49
C ASN A 122 -1.13 -22.99 -3.63
N GLY A 123 0.12 -22.63 -3.33
CA GLY A 123 1.16 -22.33 -4.32
C GLY A 123 1.12 -20.92 -4.88
N ALA A 124 0.37 -20.00 -4.28
CA ALA A 124 0.38 -18.60 -4.69
C ALA A 124 1.64 -17.86 -4.21
N THR A 125 2.07 -16.88 -5.00
CA THR A 125 3.04 -15.88 -4.59
C THR A 125 2.28 -14.68 -4.00
N VAL A 126 2.61 -14.31 -2.76
CA VAL A 126 1.94 -13.22 -2.03
C VAL A 126 2.80 -11.96 -2.09
N ILE A 127 2.21 -10.88 -2.57
CA ILE A 127 2.86 -9.57 -2.72
C ILE A 127 2.08 -8.55 -1.87
N ALA A 128 2.75 -7.99 -0.86
CA ALA A 128 2.21 -6.86 -0.13
C ALA A 128 2.34 -5.59 -0.97
N TYR A 129 1.24 -4.87 -1.14
CA TYR A 129 1.13 -3.63 -1.92
C TYR A 129 0.89 -2.45 -0.99
N ASP A 130 1.76 -1.46 -1.01
CA ASP A 130 1.72 -0.25 -0.18
C ASP A 130 1.78 -0.53 1.34
N ARG A 131 0.94 -1.43 1.87
CA ARG A 131 0.86 -1.80 3.29
C ARG A 131 1.45 -3.17 3.53
N LEU A 132 2.40 -3.27 4.48
CA LEU A 132 3.07 -4.52 4.82
C LEU A 132 2.14 -5.44 5.64
N ILE A 133 2.14 -6.73 5.29
CA ILE A 133 1.45 -7.76 6.08
C ILE A 133 2.40 -8.23 7.18
N MET A 134 1.95 -8.12 8.43
CA MET A 134 2.74 -8.33 9.63
C MET A 134 2.62 -9.75 10.18
N ASN A 135 3.58 -10.13 11.01
CA ASN A 135 3.56 -11.33 11.87
C ASN A 135 3.42 -12.67 11.14
N THR A 136 3.85 -12.76 9.87
CA THR A 136 3.81 -13.97 9.06
C THR A 136 5.11 -14.17 8.28
N THR A 137 5.44 -15.42 7.94
CA THR A 137 6.55 -15.77 7.02
C THR A 137 6.12 -15.81 5.55
N ASP A 138 4.83 -15.67 5.25
CA ASP A 138 4.20 -16.06 4.00
C ASP A 138 3.97 -14.91 3.01
N VAL A 139 4.68 -13.80 3.18
CA VAL A 139 4.76 -12.70 2.22
C VAL A 139 6.06 -12.83 1.44
N ASP A 140 6.00 -12.90 0.11
CA ASP A 140 7.19 -13.09 -0.72
C ASP A 140 7.89 -11.76 -1.03
N TYR A 141 7.13 -10.73 -1.39
CA TYR A 141 7.62 -9.41 -1.78
C TYR A 141 6.77 -8.30 -1.19
N TYR A 142 7.37 -7.13 -1.05
CA TYR A 142 6.69 -5.91 -0.65
C TYR A 142 7.07 -4.77 -1.59
N ALA A 143 6.08 -4.10 -2.15
CA ALA A 143 6.25 -2.90 -2.96
C ALA A 143 5.59 -1.70 -2.25
N THR A 144 6.37 -0.66 -2.01
CA THR A 144 5.91 0.50 -1.23
C THR A 144 6.70 1.76 -1.57
N TYR A 145 6.41 2.84 -0.87
CA TYR A 145 7.19 4.08 -0.85
C TYR A 145 8.05 4.18 0.39
N ASN A 146 9.07 5.04 0.37
CA ASN A 146 9.84 5.37 1.57
C ASN A 146 8.93 6.07 2.59
N LEU A 147 8.42 5.30 3.57
CA LEU A 147 7.40 5.75 4.50
C LEU A 147 7.88 6.91 5.38
N GLN A 148 9.09 6.80 5.96
CA GLN A 148 9.64 7.92 6.74
C GLN A 148 9.96 9.12 5.85
N GLY A 149 10.31 8.90 4.58
CA GLY A 149 10.48 9.96 3.58
C GLY A 149 9.20 10.78 3.38
N VAL A 150 8.03 10.13 3.35
CA VAL A 150 6.73 10.82 3.29
C VAL A 150 6.58 11.80 4.46
N GLY A 151 6.73 11.32 5.69
CA GLY A 151 6.61 12.17 6.87
C GLY A 151 7.66 13.27 6.93
N LYS A 152 8.91 12.97 6.52
CA LYS A 152 9.98 14.01 6.44
C LYS A 152 9.57 15.14 5.49
N LEU A 153 9.01 14.85 4.32
CA LEU A 153 8.53 15.87 3.40
C LEU A 153 7.44 16.75 4.02
N GLN A 154 6.51 16.14 4.77
CA GLN A 154 5.46 16.89 5.49
C GLN A 154 6.06 17.79 6.58
N GLY A 155 6.96 17.26 7.41
CA GLY A 155 7.68 18.06 8.41
C GLY A 155 8.49 19.20 7.79
N GLN A 156 9.24 18.94 6.72
CA GLN A 156 10.00 19.94 5.99
C GLN A 156 9.10 21.04 5.39
N ALA A 157 7.94 20.66 4.85
CA ALA A 157 6.97 21.62 4.33
C ALA A 157 6.49 22.61 5.41
N ILE A 158 6.18 22.12 6.62
CA ILE A 158 5.83 22.98 7.76
C ILE A 158 6.99 23.91 8.14
N VAL A 159 8.19 23.35 8.30
CA VAL A 159 9.39 24.12 8.67
C VAL A 159 9.68 25.22 7.66
N GLN A 160 9.68 24.91 6.37
CA GLN A 160 9.92 25.87 5.28
C GLN A 160 8.84 26.95 5.21
N LYS A 161 7.56 26.55 5.30
CA LYS A 161 6.45 27.49 5.15
C LYS A 161 6.33 28.47 6.33
N LEU A 162 6.66 28.01 7.54
CA LEU A 162 6.73 28.86 8.73
C LEU A 162 8.05 29.63 8.84
N GLY A 163 9.03 29.37 7.95
CA GLY A 163 10.35 30.04 7.94
C GLY A 163 11.24 29.62 9.10
N LEU A 164 11.01 28.46 9.72
CA LEU A 164 11.78 28.00 10.87
C LEU A 164 13.24 27.72 10.51
N ASP A 165 13.49 27.22 9.30
CA ASP A 165 14.83 27.02 8.70
C ASP A 165 15.57 28.33 8.44
N LYS A 166 14.83 29.46 8.43
CA LYS A 166 15.37 30.81 8.26
C LYS A 166 15.43 31.62 9.58
N GLY A 167 15.20 30.93 10.71
CA GLY A 167 15.27 31.52 12.04
C GLY A 167 14.02 32.29 12.49
N ALA A 168 12.86 32.03 11.89
CA ALA A 168 11.59 32.60 12.38
C ALA A 168 11.38 32.27 13.86
N LYS A 169 11.01 33.30 14.65
CA LYS A 169 10.83 33.17 16.09
C LYS A 169 9.37 32.86 16.40
N GLY A 170 9.14 31.75 17.13
CA GLY A 170 7.83 31.36 17.61
C GLY A 170 7.35 32.15 18.84
N PRO A 171 6.37 31.59 19.58
CA PRO A 171 5.83 30.26 19.36
C PRO A 171 4.81 30.20 18.20
N PHE A 172 4.90 29.15 17.39
CA PHE A 172 3.89 28.78 16.38
C PHE A 172 3.04 27.62 16.91
N ASN A 173 1.73 27.77 16.88
CA ASN A 173 0.81 26.72 17.32
C ASN A 173 0.56 25.70 16.20
N ILE A 174 0.78 24.44 16.50
CA ILE A 174 0.59 23.31 15.56
C ILE A 174 -0.24 22.20 16.21
N GLU A 175 -1.09 21.54 15.42
CA GLU A 175 -1.73 20.30 15.82
C GLU A 175 -1.25 19.13 14.93
N LEU A 176 -1.18 17.93 15.54
CA LEU A 176 -0.65 16.75 14.91
C LEU A 176 -1.74 15.69 14.77
N LEU A 177 -1.96 15.18 13.56
CA LEU A 177 -2.74 13.97 13.28
C LEU A 177 -1.79 12.90 12.75
N GLY A 178 -2.02 11.62 13.11
CA GLY A 178 -1.04 10.55 12.89
C GLY A 178 -1.49 9.49 11.87
N GLY A 179 -2.78 9.35 11.59
CA GLY A 179 -3.32 8.32 10.73
C GLY A 179 -3.87 7.11 11.48
N ASP A 180 -4.35 6.12 10.74
CA ASP A 180 -5.05 4.95 11.27
C ASP A 180 -4.11 4.02 12.03
N PRO A 181 -4.44 3.64 13.28
CA PRO A 181 -3.58 2.76 14.08
C PRO A 181 -3.51 1.30 13.56
N THR A 182 -4.42 0.88 12.69
CA THR A 182 -4.40 -0.46 12.07
C THR A 182 -3.46 -0.54 10.86
N ASP A 183 -3.02 0.61 10.36
CA ASP A 183 -2.05 0.71 9.28
C ASP A 183 -0.64 0.89 9.84
N ASN A 184 0.22 -0.13 9.68
CA ASN A 184 1.61 -0.08 10.13
C ASN A 184 2.48 0.98 9.43
N ASN A 185 2.00 1.59 8.36
CA ASN A 185 2.65 2.72 7.71
C ASN A 185 2.48 4.03 8.51
N ALA A 186 1.33 4.22 9.15
CA ALA A 186 0.98 5.46 9.84
C ALA A 186 2.02 5.89 10.91
N PRO A 187 2.47 5.01 11.82
CA PRO A 187 3.53 5.37 12.76
C PRO A 187 4.87 5.68 12.07
N GLN A 188 5.15 5.12 10.89
CA GLN A 188 6.37 5.44 10.14
C GLN A 188 6.30 6.84 9.51
N PHE A 189 5.15 7.24 8.97
CA PHE A 189 4.93 8.61 8.50
C PHE A 189 5.10 9.60 9.65
N PHE A 190 4.46 9.34 10.78
CA PHE A 190 4.56 10.19 11.97
C PHE A 190 6.00 10.31 12.48
N LYS A 191 6.72 9.19 12.57
CA LYS A 191 8.15 9.17 12.94
C LYS A 191 8.99 10.01 11.98
N GLY A 192 8.72 9.92 10.68
CA GLY A 192 9.39 10.73 9.66
C GLY A 192 9.15 12.22 9.89
N ALA A 193 7.91 12.66 10.12
CA ALA A 193 7.56 14.04 10.38
C ALA A 193 8.21 14.54 11.69
N MET A 194 8.11 13.76 12.76
CA MET A 194 8.70 14.13 14.06
C MET A 194 10.22 14.23 14.02
N SER A 195 10.91 13.44 13.17
CA SER A 195 12.36 13.58 12.99
C SER A 195 12.79 14.98 12.51
N VAL A 196 11.86 15.73 11.92
CA VAL A 196 12.08 17.12 11.46
C VAL A 196 11.53 18.13 12.46
N LEU A 197 10.38 17.86 13.07
CA LEU A 197 9.65 18.81 13.91
C LEU A 197 10.11 18.81 15.38
N GLU A 198 10.61 17.70 15.89
CA GLU A 198 10.99 17.52 17.30
C GLU A 198 11.98 18.58 17.82
N PRO A 199 13.04 19.00 17.08
CA PRO A 199 13.95 20.05 17.54
C PRO A 199 13.23 21.38 17.81
N TYR A 200 12.21 21.71 17.02
CA TYR A 200 11.43 22.95 17.18
C TYR A 200 10.44 22.88 18.34
N PHE A 201 9.92 21.69 18.66
CA PHE A 201 9.16 21.47 19.91
C PHE A 201 10.05 21.60 21.14
N LYS A 202 11.26 21.00 21.10
CA LYS A 202 12.23 21.08 22.21
C LYS A 202 12.69 22.50 22.49
N SER A 203 12.82 23.32 21.46
CA SER A 203 13.21 24.74 21.61
C SER A 203 12.05 25.67 21.97
N GLY A 204 10.79 25.17 21.95
CA GLY A 204 9.60 25.98 22.19
C GLY A 204 9.19 26.87 21.01
N VAL A 205 9.85 26.76 19.86
CA VAL A 205 9.48 27.48 18.63
C VAL A 205 8.17 26.93 18.05
N LEU A 206 7.97 25.61 18.12
CA LEU A 206 6.68 24.98 17.89
C LEU A 206 6.05 24.60 19.23
N VAL A 207 4.77 24.83 19.38
CA VAL A 207 3.97 24.38 20.53
C VAL A 207 2.67 23.73 20.05
N SER A 208 2.24 22.68 20.72
CA SER A 208 0.91 22.14 20.50
C SER A 208 0.03 22.46 21.71
N PRO A 209 -1.03 23.27 21.54
CA PRO A 209 -1.94 23.58 22.63
C PRO A 209 -2.64 22.34 23.20
N SER A 210 -2.92 21.32 22.38
CA SER A 210 -3.46 20.04 22.84
C SER A 210 -2.43 19.14 23.53
N LYS A 211 -1.14 19.42 23.35
CA LYS A 211 0.01 18.62 23.81
C LYS A 211 0.06 17.18 23.26
N LYS A 212 -0.83 16.82 22.31
CA LYS A 212 -0.89 15.48 21.74
C LYS A 212 0.29 15.25 20.79
N GLY A 213 1.01 14.14 20.98
CA GLY A 213 2.05 13.63 20.07
C GLY A 213 3.37 14.41 20.05
N VAL A 214 3.53 15.45 20.90
CA VAL A 214 4.76 16.27 20.92
C VAL A 214 5.99 15.51 21.41
N ASP A 215 5.78 14.43 22.15
CA ASP A 215 6.78 13.48 22.64
C ASP A 215 7.07 12.33 21.64
N GLY A 216 6.50 12.39 20.44
CA GLY A 216 6.61 11.34 19.44
C GLY A 216 5.65 10.16 19.64
N ASN A 217 4.75 10.22 20.64
CA ASN A 217 3.78 9.16 20.89
C ASN A 217 2.66 9.16 19.84
N PHE A 218 2.76 8.26 18.88
CA PHE A 218 1.80 8.09 17.78
C PHE A 218 0.37 7.82 18.28
N GLN A 219 0.19 7.06 19.36
CA GLN A 219 -1.14 6.68 19.86
C GLN A 219 -1.98 7.88 20.29
N GLN A 220 -1.35 8.98 20.72
CA GLN A 220 -2.05 10.21 21.11
C GLN A 220 -2.63 10.97 19.91
N VAL A 221 -2.16 10.70 18.71
CA VAL A 221 -2.52 11.38 17.45
C VAL A 221 -3.15 10.45 16.43
N ALA A 222 -3.31 9.18 16.77
CA ALA A 222 -3.94 8.19 15.90
C ALA A 222 -5.40 8.57 15.59
N VAL A 223 -5.72 8.69 14.30
CA VAL A 223 -7.05 9.04 13.77
C VAL A 223 -7.31 8.20 12.53
N PRO A 224 -8.48 7.56 12.39
CA PRO A 224 -8.82 6.81 11.17
C PRO A 224 -8.63 7.62 9.89
N TRP A 225 -8.33 6.92 8.78
CA TRP A 225 -8.08 7.53 7.46
C TRP A 225 -9.31 8.20 6.82
N THR A 226 -10.25 8.71 7.59
CA THR A 226 -11.47 9.31 7.07
C THR A 226 -11.52 10.81 7.31
N GLN A 227 -12.12 11.54 6.36
CA GLN A 227 -12.43 12.96 6.49
C GLN A 227 -13.21 13.25 7.77
N GLN A 228 -14.27 12.47 8.04
CA GLN A 228 -15.15 12.69 9.19
C GLN A 228 -14.42 12.56 10.52
N ALA A 229 -13.55 11.56 10.68
CA ALA A 229 -12.78 11.37 11.90
C ALA A 229 -11.84 12.56 12.16
N ALA A 230 -11.12 13.01 11.13
CA ALA A 230 -10.23 14.16 11.21
C ALA A 230 -10.99 15.46 11.48
N GLN A 231 -12.14 15.66 10.85
CA GLN A 231 -12.99 16.83 11.09
C GLN A 231 -13.45 16.87 12.56
N THR A 232 -13.94 15.76 13.10
CA THR A 232 -14.41 15.66 14.49
C THR A 232 -13.28 15.91 15.49
N GLU A 233 -12.11 15.29 15.27
CA GLU A 233 -10.93 15.49 16.13
C GLU A 233 -10.47 16.95 16.08
N MET A 234 -10.42 17.57 14.90
CA MET A 234 -9.99 18.96 14.76
C MET A 234 -10.99 19.94 15.38
N GLN A 235 -12.29 19.73 15.20
CA GLN A 235 -13.33 20.52 15.87
C GLN A 235 -13.19 20.46 17.40
N THR A 236 -12.95 19.27 17.94
CA THR A 236 -12.73 19.06 19.37
C THR A 236 -11.53 19.89 19.86
N ARG A 237 -10.41 19.86 19.11
CA ARG A 237 -9.21 20.63 19.46
C ARG A 237 -9.43 22.13 19.38
N LEU A 238 -10.10 22.60 18.30
CA LEU A 238 -10.43 24.02 18.14
C LEU A 238 -11.27 24.54 19.30
N ASN A 239 -12.32 23.81 19.67
CA ASN A 239 -13.21 24.20 20.77
C ASN A 239 -12.53 24.18 22.14
N SER A 240 -11.59 23.25 22.35
CA SER A 240 -10.95 23.05 23.66
C SER A 240 -9.70 23.91 23.86
N PHE A 241 -8.93 24.21 22.82
CA PHE A 241 -7.60 24.76 22.96
C PHE A 241 -7.36 26.07 22.18
N TYR A 242 -8.27 26.45 21.25
CA TYR A 242 -8.14 27.66 20.42
C TYR A 242 -9.18 28.72 20.73
N THR A 243 -9.61 28.78 21.97
CA THR A 243 -10.48 29.85 22.48
C THR A 243 -9.69 31.13 22.74
N GLY A 244 -10.41 32.29 22.85
CA GLY A 244 -9.79 33.58 23.20
C GLY A 244 -8.86 34.15 22.11
N GLY A 245 -9.09 33.82 20.85
CA GLY A 245 -8.30 34.40 19.72
C GLY A 245 -6.94 33.75 19.50
N LYS A 246 -6.66 32.59 20.10
CA LYS A 246 -5.43 31.86 19.87
C LYS A 246 -5.33 31.42 18.40
N THR A 247 -4.22 31.75 17.73
CA THR A 247 -3.98 31.44 16.31
C THR A 247 -3.47 30.01 16.16
N LEU A 248 -4.01 29.26 15.20
CA LEU A 248 -3.46 28.00 14.69
C LEU A 248 -2.59 28.33 13.48
N ASN A 249 -1.34 27.88 13.47
CA ASN A 249 -0.39 28.17 12.41
C ASN A 249 -0.17 26.99 11.45
N ALA A 250 -0.24 25.76 11.96
CA ALA A 250 -0.06 24.56 11.14
C ALA A 250 -0.86 23.36 11.65
N VAL A 251 -1.13 22.43 10.74
CA VAL A 251 -1.64 21.10 11.06
C VAL A 251 -0.83 20.08 10.26
N LEU A 252 -0.19 19.14 10.95
CA LEU A 252 0.31 17.93 10.34
C LEU A 252 -0.89 17.01 10.08
N ALA A 253 -1.39 16.99 8.85
CA ALA A 253 -2.39 16.05 8.39
C ALA A 253 -1.69 14.98 7.53
N PRO A 254 -1.76 13.69 7.91
CA PRO A 254 -0.92 12.65 7.30
C PRO A 254 -1.38 12.23 5.90
N ASN A 255 -2.68 12.46 5.54
CA ASN A 255 -3.19 12.24 4.18
C ASN A 255 -4.24 13.30 3.79
N ASP A 256 -4.65 13.28 2.53
CA ASP A 256 -5.54 14.28 1.95
C ASP A 256 -6.98 14.17 2.45
N ALA A 257 -7.49 12.97 2.71
CA ALA A 257 -8.81 12.80 3.32
C ALA A 257 -8.87 13.47 4.70
N GLN A 258 -7.83 13.30 5.52
CA GLN A 258 -7.74 13.99 6.81
C GLN A 258 -7.51 15.50 6.65
N ALA A 259 -6.68 15.92 5.68
CA ALA A 259 -6.48 17.34 5.38
C ALA A 259 -7.81 18.02 5.00
N PHE A 260 -8.64 17.35 4.20
CA PHE A 260 -9.98 17.84 3.84
C PHE A 260 -10.88 17.98 5.08
N GLY A 261 -10.82 17.01 6.00
CA GLY A 261 -11.53 17.07 7.29
C GLY A 261 -11.08 18.25 8.15
N VAL A 262 -9.77 18.48 8.22
CA VAL A 262 -9.18 19.65 8.92
C VAL A 262 -9.69 20.96 8.30
N ILE A 263 -9.63 21.10 6.98
CA ILE A 263 -10.11 22.28 6.25
C ILE A 263 -11.60 22.53 6.54
N SER A 264 -12.41 21.47 6.55
CA SER A 264 -13.84 21.56 6.88
C SER A 264 -14.07 22.06 8.31
N ALA A 265 -13.28 21.55 9.27
CA ALA A 265 -13.35 22.00 10.67
C ALA A 265 -12.94 23.48 10.84
N LEU A 266 -11.87 23.91 10.15
CA LEU A 266 -11.43 25.31 10.17
C LEU A 266 -12.50 26.25 9.62
N LYS A 267 -13.08 25.92 8.45
CA LYS A 267 -14.16 26.71 7.84
C LYS A 267 -15.38 26.81 8.76
N ALA A 268 -15.76 25.70 9.40
CA ALA A 268 -16.86 25.69 10.35
C ALA A 268 -16.59 26.57 11.60
N ALA A 269 -15.31 26.72 11.99
CA ALA A 269 -14.88 27.60 13.06
C ALA A 269 -14.61 29.06 12.63
N GLY A 270 -14.88 29.42 11.37
CA GLY A 270 -14.61 30.75 10.82
C GLY A 270 -13.12 31.05 10.61
N ILE A 271 -12.27 30.04 10.56
CA ILE A 271 -10.83 30.18 10.34
C ILE A 271 -10.55 29.97 8.85
N ASP A 272 -9.85 30.93 8.22
CA ASP A 272 -9.41 30.84 6.83
C ASP A 272 -8.29 29.77 6.71
N PRO A 273 -8.54 28.65 5.98
CA PRO A 273 -7.52 27.59 5.84
C PRO A 273 -6.24 28.08 5.15
N SER A 274 -6.30 29.09 4.30
CA SER A 274 -5.13 29.65 3.58
C SER A 274 -4.11 30.30 4.51
N LYS A 275 -4.49 30.57 5.77
CA LYS A 275 -3.63 31.10 6.82
C LYS A 275 -2.98 30.00 7.68
N VAL A 276 -3.34 28.74 7.45
CA VAL A 276 -2.83 27.59 8.20
C VAL A 276 -2.04 26.68 7.27
N VAL A 277 -0.85 26.28 7.69
CA VAL A 277 -0.03 25.31 6.92
C VAL A 277 -0.59 23.92 7.11
N ILE A 278 -1.28 23.39 6.12
CA ILE A 278 -1.91 22.06 6.17
C ILE A 278 -1.17 21.13 5.22
N THR A 279 -0.67 20.01 5.76
CA THR A 279 -0.02 18.96 4.95
C THR A 279 -1.04 17.93 4.47
N GLY A 280 -0.61 17.04 3.58
CA GLY A 280 -1.40 15.93 3.07
C GLY A 280 -0.53 14.88 2.40
N GLN A 281 -1.14 13.84 1.86
CA GLN A 281 -0.53 12.77 1.10
C GLN A 281 -1.60 12.18 0.17
N ASP A 282 -1.17 11.62 -0.96
CA ASP A 282 -1.90 10.91 -2.01
C ASP A 282 -2.36 11.79 -3.17
N CYS A 283 -2.34 13.12 -3.06
CA CYS A 283 -2.77 14.05 -4.10
C CYS A 283 -4.18 13.72 -4.64
N GLU A 284 -5.13 13.46 -3.71
CA GLU A 284 -6.52 13.15 -4.09
C GLU A 284 -7.13 14.25 -4.96
N THR A 285 -7.92 13.86 -5.97
CA THR A 285 -8.45 14.80 -6.96
C THR A 285 -9.29 15.92 -6.35
N GLN A 286 -9.96 15.68 -5.22
CA GLN A 286 -10.68 16.68 -4.46
C GLN A 286 -9.77 17.70 -3.75
N ASN A 287 -8.54 17.31 -3.40
CA ASN A 287 -7.61 18.14 -2.65
C ASN A 287 -6.68 18.96 -3.56
N VAL A 288 -6.37 18.48 -4.77
CA VAL A 288 -5.49 19.20 -5.69
C VAL A 288 -5.98 20.64 -5.96
N PRO A 289 -7.28 20.92 -6.20
CA PRO A 289 -7.77 22.30 -6.31
C PRO A 289 -7.58 23.13 -5.03
N LEU A 290 -7.58 22.50 -3.85
CA LEU A 290 -7.34 23.21 -2.59
C LEU A 290 -5.87 23.61 -2.45
N ILE A 291 -4.95 22.78 -2.98
CA ILE A 291 -3.51 23.12 -3.05
C ILE A 291 -3.31 24.33 -3.99
N VAL A 292 -3.95 24.33 -5.15
CA VAL A 292 -3.89 25.44 -6.12
C VAL A 292 -4.43 26.75 -5.51
N LYS A 293 -5.53 26.67 -4.75
CA LYS A 293 -6.12 27.80 -4.02
C LYS A 293 -5.33 28.23 -2.78
N GLY A 294 -4.40 27.39 -2.30
CA GLY A 294 -3.63 27.62 -1.09
C GLY A 294 -4.38 27.31 0.21
N GLU A 295 -5.54 26.64 0.16
CA GLU A 295 -6.29 26.18 1.34
C GLU A 295 -5.66 24.91 1.96
N GLN A 296 -4.91 24.13 1.18
CA GLN A 296 -3.97 23.12 1.60
C GLN A 296 -2.59 23.51 1.09
N TYR A 297 -1.55 23.44 1.94
CA TYR A 297 -0.24 23.89 1.52
C TYR A 297 0.46 22.91 0.59
N MET A 298 0.39 21.62 0.89
CA MET A 298 1.05 20.58 0.11
C MET A 298 0.39 19.21 0.26
N SER A 299 0.68 18.32 -0.68
CA SER A 299 0.44 16.89 -0.56
C SER A 299 1.68 16.11 -0.98
N VAL A 300 1.88 14.91 -0.43
CA VAL A 300 2.94 13.99 -0.88
C VAL A 300 2.38 13.06 -1.94
N TYR A 301 2.90 13.17 -3.15
CA TYR A 301 2.53 12.30 -4.26
C TYR A 301 3.27 10.97 -4.19
N LYS A 302 2.50 9.90 -4.25
CA LYS A 302 2.92 8.51 -4.39
C LYS A 302 2.27 7.95 -5.65
N SER A 303 2.98 7.90 -6.76
CA SER A 303 2.43 7.51 -8.06
C SER A 303 1.90 6.07 -8.06
N ASP A 304 0.58 5.89 -8.15
CA ASP A 304 -0.03 4.56 -8.25
C ASP A 304 0.45 3.84 -9.51
N VAL A 305 0.65 4.56 -10.62
CA VAL A 305 1.23 4.02 -11.87
C VAL A 305 2.60 3.39 -11.64
N ASN A 306 3.51 4.10 -10.94
CA ASN A 306 4.86 3.58 -10.69
C ASN A 306 4.83 2.37 -9.75
N LEU A 307 3.95 2.36 -8.75
CA LEU A 307 3.83 1.24 -7.83
C LEU A 307 3.19 0.03 -8.51
N ALA A 308 2.18 0.24 -9.36
CA ALA A 308 1.57 -0.80 -10.19
C ALA A 308 2.60 -1.44 -11.14
N SER A 309 3.38 -0.63 -11.84
CA SER A 309 4.45 -1.10 -12.74
C SER A 309 5.51 -1.88 -11.96
N THR A 310 5.85 -1.47 -10.75
CA THR A 310 6.78 -2.20 -9.86
C THR A 310 6.26 -3.60 -9.54
N VAL A 311 4.99 -3.72 -9.16
CA VAL A 311 4.36 -5.03 -8.86
C VAL A 311 4.26 -5.89 -10.11
N THR A 312 3.89 -5.31 -11.25
CA THR A 312 3.83 -6.02 -12.53
C THR A 312 5.20 -6.57 -12.93
N LEU A 313 6.28 -5.83 -12.71
CA LEU A 313 7.65 -6.31 -12.92
C LEU A 313 8.01 -7.47 -11.99
N ILE A 314 7.66 -7.41 -10.70
CA ILE A 314 7.84 -8.53 -9.76
C ILE A 314 7.15 -9.79 -10.30
N ILE A 315 5.88 -9.68 -10.69
CA ILE A 315 5.08 -10.78 -11.22
C ILE A 315 5.70 -11.34 -12.51
N SER A 316 6.12 -10.47 -13.43
CA SER A 316 6.76 -10.85 -14.69
C SER A 316 8.08 -11.60 -14.47
N ASP A 317 8.91 -11.12 -13.54
CA ASP A 317 10.19 -11.80 -13.22
C ASP A 317 9.94 -13.18 -12.63
N VAL A 318 9.05 -13.31 -11.64
CA VAL A 318 8.70 -14.61 -11.04
C VAL A 318 8.10 -15.55 -12.08
N THR A 319 7.21 -15.06 -12.95
CA THR A 319 6.62 -15.86 -14.06
C THR A 319 7.69 -16.43 -15.00
N LYS A 320 8.75 -15.66 -15.23
CA LYS A 320 9.90 -16.05 -16.09
C LYS A 320 10.95 -16.88 -15.32
N GLY A 321 10.68 -17.28 -14.08
CA GLY A 321 11.62 -18.01 -13.23
C GLY A 321 12.83 -17.19 -12.78
N LYS A 322 12.73 -15.85 -12.81
CA LYS A 322 13.76 -14.93 -12.32
C LYS A 322 13.47 -14.50 -10.89
N THR A 323 14.51 -14.17 -10.16
CA THR A 323 14.37 -13.51 -8.85
C THR A 323 14.22 -12.00 -9.08
N PRO A 324 13.11 -11.38 -8.65
CA PRO A 324 12.93 -9.94 -8.71
C PRO A 324 14.04 -9.18 -7.98
N LYS A 325 14.54 -8.11 -8.60
CA LYS A 325 15.54 -7.25 -7.99
C LYS A 325 14.85 -6.36 -6.95
N THR A 326 15.28 -6.46 -5.70
CA THR A 326 14.84 -5.61 -4.59
C THR A 326 15.95 -4.66 -4.15
N ASP A 327 15.61 -3.54 -3.57
CA ASP A 327 16.56 -2.50 -3.12
C ASP A 327 16.70 -2.44 -1.59
N SER A 328 15.79 -3.11 -0.88
CA SER A 328 15.73 -3.09 0.59
C SER A 328 15.04 -4.32 1.15
N THR A 329 14.91 -4.36 2.47
CA THR A 329 14.07 -5.33 3.19
C THR A 329 13.25 -4.61 4.25
N SER A 330 12.06 -5.15 4.54
CA SER A 330 11.17 -4.63 5.58
C SER A 330 10.86 -5.72 6.62
N ALA A 331 11.18 -5.44 7.88
CA ALA A 331 10.86 -6.35 8.97
C ALA A 331 9.35 -6.36 9.24
N ASN A 332 8.73 -7.55 9.20
CA ASN A 332 7.30 -7.71 9.46
C ASN A 332 6.98 -8.43 10.77
N GLY A 333 7.96 -8.54 11.68
CA GLY A 333 7.81 -9.23 12.96
C GLY A 333 8.15 -10.74 12.92
N LYS A 334 8.20 -11.37 11.74
CA LYS A 334 8.58 -12.78 11.57
C LYS A 334 9.76 -12.98 10.61
N LYS A 335 9.89 -12.11 9.62
CA LYS A 335 11.03 -12.13 8.69
C LYS A 335 11.32 -10.73 8.14
N SER A 336 12.45 -10.62 7.45
CA SER A 336 12.74 -9.46 6.57
C SER A 336 12.20 -9.78 5.19
N VAL A 337 11.17 -9.06 4.76
CA VAL A 337 10.52 -9.24 3.46
C VAL A 337 11.32 -8.48 2.40
N PRO A 338 11.71 -9.12 1.27
CA PRO A 338 12.31 -8.43 0.13
C PRO A 338 11.42 -7.28 -0.34
N THR A 339 11.96 -6.08 -0.40
CA THR A 339 11.18 -4.85 -0.60
C THR A 339 11.72 -4.01 -1.74
N ILE A 340 10.82 -3.36 -2.47
CA ILE A 340 11.12 -2.27 -3.41
C ILE A 340 10.49 -1.01 -2.85
N GLN A 341 11.31 0.00 -2.58
CA GLN A 341 10.88 1.29 -2.05
C GLN A 341 11.01 2.40 -3.08
N LEU A 342 9.89 2.95 -3.51
CA LEU A 342 9.85 4.11 -4.38
C LEU A 342 10.03 5.41 -3.59
N THR A 343 10.51 6.45 -4.28
CA THR A 343 10.70 7.77 -3.68
C THR A 343 9.42 8.59 -3.78
N PRO A 344 8.87 9.09 -2.66
CA PRO A 344 7.73 10.00 -2.67
C PRO A 344 8.15 11.40 -3.12
N GLN A 345 7.21 12.19 -3.64
CA GLN A 345 7.46 13.56 -4.11
C GLN A 345 6.52 14.56 -3.45
N MET A 346 7.06 15.69 -2.98
CA MET A 346 6.25 16.80 -2.48
C MET A 346 5.60 17.57 -3.63
N VAL A 347 4.30 17.80 -3.52
CA VAL A 347 3.51 18.63 -4.44
C VAL A 347 2.99 19.84 -3.69
N THR A 348 3.24 21.03 -4.25
CA THR A 348 2.70 22.32 -3.83
C THR A 348 2.06 23.00 -5.03
N LYS A 349 1.43 24.15 -4.86
CA LYS A 349 0.88 24.91 -5.97
C LYS A 349 1.87 25.21 -7.08
N ASP A 350 3.18 25.32 -6.73
CA ASP A 350 4.23 25.71 -7.66
C ASP A 350 4.58 24.59 -8.65
N ASN A 351 4.31 23.34 -8.32
CA ASN A 351 4.65 22.18 -9.14
C ASN A 351 3.47 21.23 -9.44
N VAL A 352 2.24 21.56 -9.04
CA VAL A 352 1.03 20.78 -9.38
C VAL A 352 0.98 20.49 -10.88
N LYS A 353 1.22 21.50 -11.73
CA LYS A 353 1.17 21.32 -13.18
C LYS A 353 2.19 20.29 -13.65
N SER A 354 3.47 20.48 -13.32
CA SER A 354 4.53 19.62 -13.83
C SER A 354 4.48 18.20 -13.25
N VAL A 355 4.02 18.02 -12.01
CA VAL A 355 4.01 16.71 -11.35
C VAL A 355 2.73 15.93 -11.63
N LEU A 356 1.57 16.58 -11.59
CA LEU A 356 0.29 15.89 -11.64
C LEU A 356 -0.43 16.04 -13.00
N VAL A 357 -0.36 17.22 -13.62
CA VAL A 357 -1.08 17.45 -14.89
C VAL A 357 -0.27 16.93 -16.07
N ASP A 358 1.00 17.31 -16.17
CA ASP A 358 1.86 16.90 -17.28
C ASP A 358 2.16 15.38 -17.27
N SER A 359 2.03 14.71 -16.11
CA SER A 359 2.11 13.24 -15.99
C SER A 359 0.81 12.52 -16.41
N GLY A 360 -0.29 13.27 -16.61
CA GLY A 360 -1.61 12.70 -16.92
C GLY A 360 -2.37 12.15 -15.70
N TYR A 361 -1.89 12.41 -14.47
CA TYR A 361 -2.57 11.98 -13.27
C TYR A 361 -3.93 12.67 -13.06
N ILE A 362 -3.99 13.97 -13.34
CA ILE A 362 -5.21 14.78 -13.27
C ILE A 362 -5.26 15.76 -14.45
N SER A 363 -6.45 16.08 -14.96
CA SER A 363 -6.58 17.13 -15.99
C SER A 363 -6.33 18.53 -15.40
N ALA A 364 -5.88 19.47 -16.23
CA ALA A 364 -5.67 20.86 -15.78
C ALA A 364 -6.95 21.47 -15.19
N SER A 365 -8.11 21.25 -15.84
CA SER A 365 -9.40 21.74 -15.34
C SER A 365 -9.80 21.13 -14.00
N ALA A 366 -9.59 19.80 -13.81
CA ALA A 366 -9.88 19.15 -12.55
C ALA A 366 -8.91 19.58 -11.43
N ALA A 367 -7.67 19.96 -11.78
CA ALA A 367 -6.71 20.54 -10.86
C ALA A 367 -7.03 22.00 -10.49
N GLY A 368 -7.99 22.65 -11.16
CA GLY A 368 -8.29 24.07 -10.98
C GLY A 368 -7.27 25.02 -11.64
N LEU A 369 -6.53 24.51 -12.62
CA LEU A 369 -5.64 25.29 -13.47
C LEU A 369 -6.37 25.59 -14.78
N ASN A 370 -6.64 26.86 -15.04
CA ASN A 370 -7.27 27.34 -16.28
C ASN A 370 -6.23 27.71 -17.33
#